data_c337d2419c4588dd4c100876df57f5e1
#
_entry.id   c337d2419c4588dd4c100876df57f5e1
#
_cell.length_a   1.000
_cell.length_b   1.000
_cell.length_c   1.000
_cell.angle_alpha   90.00
_cell.angle_beta   90.00
_cell.angle_gamma   90.00
#
_symmetry.space_group_name_H-M   'P 1'
#
loop_
_entity.id
_entity.type
_entity.pdbx_description
1 polymer ?
#
loop_
_entity_poly.entity_id
_entity_poly.type
_entity_poly.pdbx_seq_one_letter_code
_entity_poly.pdbx_strand_id
1 'polypeptide(L)'
;NSENNFSKNFTHINDALVEKFRIIFDDEIETITDTELNDLKQFITYLQSKVVLSTANTTTFPDAFMMFERQNDRGLEITFSEKVKHYIIGKALHIHNENVENSEDITLQRIEIGNSINEKWSNIIKKITDEADFKNFDNFLIYFLNAVYKDDFNTSDGLNVLKNQDIGSAEEFIALLEAKANW
;
A
#
# COMPACT_ATOMS: atom_id res chain seq x y z
N ASN A 1 8.70 1.49 5.85
CA ASN A 1 9.69 1.79 4.79
C ASN A 1 9.07 2.24 3.46
N SER A 2 7.84 1.80 3.09
CA SER A 2 7.20 2.21 1.82
C SER A 2 6.80 3.69 1.80
N GLU A 3 6.24 4.22 2.88
CA GLU A 3 5.92 5.66 3.00
C GLU A 3 7.18 6.53 2.90
N ASN A 4 8.27 6.10 3.52
CA ASN A 4 9.54 6.82 3.47
C ASN A 4 10.14 6.82 2.05
N ASN A 5 9.94 5.77 1.26
CA ASN A 5 10.40 5.70 -0.12
C ASN A 5 9.53 6.55 -1.06
N PHE A 6 8.20 6.55 -0.89
CA PHE A 6 7.31 7.40 -1.66
C PHE A 6 7.58 8.88 -1.39
N SER A 7 7.67 9.26 -0.11
CA SER A 7 8.00 10.64 0.30
C SER A 7 9.36 11.07 -0.22
N LYS A 8 10.40 10.23 -0.12
CA LYS A 8 11.74 10.52 -0.66
C LYS A 8 11.72 10.66 -2.18
N ASN A 9 11.05 9.77 -2.89
CA ASN A 9 10.95 9.84 -4.33
C ASN A 9 10.15 11.06 -4.78
N PHE A 10 9.07 11.39 -4.09
CA PHE A 10 8.29 12.60 -4.34
C PHE A 10 9.12 13.86 -4.12
N THR A 11 9.85 13.96 -3.00
CA THR A 11 10.76 15.07 -2.72
C THR A 11 11.83 15.18 -3.80
N HIS A 12 12.46 14.06 -4.16
CA HIS A 12 13.51 14.05 -5.19
C HIS A 12 12.98 14.49 -6.56
N ILE A 13 11.81 14.04 -6.97
CA ILE A 13 11.16 14.47 -8.21
C ILE A 13 10.78 15.94 -8.13
N ASN A 14 10.21 16.38 -7.01
CA ASN A 14 9.86 17.79 -6.80
C ASN A 14 11.09 18.69 -6.86
N ASP A 15 12.17 18.34 -6.17
CA ASP A 15 13.41 19.10 -6.17
C ASP A 15 14.03 19.17 -7.58
N ALA A 16 14.02 18.08 -8.32
CA ALA A 16 14.49 18.05 -9.71
C ALA A 16 13.63 18.91 -10.64
N LEU A 17 12.30 18.92 -10.43
CA LEU A 17 11.39 19.81 -11.18
C LEU A 17 11.58 21.27 -10.80
N VAL A 18 11.71 21.58 -9.50
CA VAL A 18 11.99 22.94 -9.01
C VAL A 18 13.33 23.41 -9.54
N GLU A 19 14.38 22.60 -9.49
CA GLU A 19 15.70 22.97 -10.03
C GLU A 19 15.63 23.24 -11.54
N LYS A 20 14.94 22.38 -12.29
CA LYS A 20 14.80 22.50 -13.74
C LYS A 20 13.88 23.66 -14.18
N PHE A 21 12.82 23.90 -13.41
CA PHE A 21 11.79 24.90 -13.71
C PHE A 21 11.66 25.94 -12.59
N ARG A 22 12.79 26.28 -11.97
CA ARG A 22 12.89 27.25 -10.86
C ARG A 22 12.08 28.52 -11.08
N ILE A 23 12.01 28.98 -12.31
CA ILE A 23 11.28 30.14 -12.75
C ILE A 23 9.76 30.03 -12.49
N ILE A 24 9.19 28.83 -12.46
CA ILE A 24 7.73 28.65 -12.32
C ILE A 24 7.29 28.68 -10.86
N PHE A 25 8.22 28.39 -9.94
CA PHE A 25 7.92 28.19 -8.51
C PHE A 25 8.55 29.29 -7.64
N ASP A 26 9.27 30.25 -8.24
CA ASP A 26 9.89 31.34 -7.53
C ASP A 26 9.04 32.60 -7.67
N ASP A 27 8.63 33.19 -6.55
CA ASP A 27 7.81 34.43 -6.53
C ASP A 27 8.56 35.67 -7.03
N GLU A 28 9.87 35.57 -7.27
CA GLU A 28 10.74 36.66 -7.77
C GLU A 28 11.02 36.59 -9.29
N ILE A 29 10.04 36.16 -10.09
CA ILE A 29 10.21 36.05 -11.55
C ILE A 29 10.36 37.42 -12.18
N GLU A 30 11.57 37.79 -12.54
CA GLU A 30 11.79 39.04 -13.33
C GLU A 30 11.65 38.81 -14.85
N THR A 31 12.10 37.67 -15.40
CA THR A 31 11.94 37.38 -16.83
C THR A 31 12.20 35.88 -17.13
N ILE A 32 11.29 35.25 -17.88
CA ILE A 32 11.50 33.91 -18.46
C ILE A 32 12.20 34.10 -19.81
N THR A 33 13.30 33.39 -20.03
CA THR A 33 13.96 33.40 -21.33
C THR A 33 13.20 32.52 -22.34
N ASP A 34 13.33 32.82 -23.64
CA ASP A 34 12.70 32.02 -24.70
C ASP A 34 13.16 30.56 -24.67
N THR A 35 14.37 30.26 -24.23
CA THR A 35 14.90 28.90 -24.07
C THR A 35 14.17 28.14 -22.96
N GLU A 36 14.01 28.76 -21.80
CA GLU A 36 13.31 28.17 -20.65
C GLU A 36 11.84 27.95 -20.96
N LEU A 37 11.21 28.87 -21.65
CA LEU A 37 9.83 28.72 -22.12
C LEU A 37 9.69 27.56 -23.11
N ASN A 38 10.65 27.39 -24.00
CA ASN A 38 10.65 26.27 -24.96
C ASN A 38 10.86 24.90 -24.24
N ASP A 39 11.77 24.82 -23.27
CA ASP A 39 12.00 23.63 -22.47
C ASP A 39 10.75 23.23 -21.69
N LEU A 40 10.06 24.20 -21.09
CA LEU A 40 8.79 23.97 -20.42
C LEU A 40 7.72 23.42 -21.38
N LYS A 41 7.58 24.03 -22.54
CA LYS A 41 6.64 23.57 -23.57
C LYS A 41 6.96 22.13 -24.02
N GLN A 42 8.22 21.80 -24.20
CA GLN A 42 8.64 20.44 -24.55
C GLN A 42 8.32 19.44 -23.44
N PHE A 43 8.57 19.82 -22.18
CA PHE A 43 8.24 18.97 -21.04
C PHE A 43 6.72 18.72 -20.91
N ILE A 44 5.90 19.77 -21.04
CA ILE A 44 4.43 19.62 -21.03
C ILE A 44 3.98 18.73 -22.19
N THR A 45 4.52 18.94 -23.38
CA THR A 45 4.20 18.11 -24.56
C THR A 45 4.60 16.63 -24.34
N TYR A 46 5.75 16.41 -23.70
CA TYR A 46 6.18 15.06 -23.32
C TYR A 46 5.19 14.42 -22.34
N LEU A 47 4.80 15.13 -21.28
CA LEU A 47 3.81 14.62 -20.32
C LEU A 47 2.49 14.28 -21.00
N GLN A 48 1.97 15.16 -21.85
CA GLN A 48 0.70 14.94 -22.56
C GLN A 48 0.75 13.79 -23.56
N SER A 49 1.89 13.57 -24.18
CA SER A 49 2.02 12.58 -25.28
C SER A 49 2.58 11.22 -24.83
N LYS A 50 3.32 11.17 -23.72
CA LYS A 50 4.06 9.97 -23.28
C LYS A 50 3.62 9.42 -21.93
N VAL A 51 3.00 10.25 -21.11
CA VAL A 51 2.46 9.77 -19.82
C VAL A 51 1.02 9.31 -20.01
N VAL A 52 0.80 8.02 -19.80
CA VAL A 52 -0.54 7.41 -19.85
C VAL A 52 -0.97 7.09 -18.42
N LEU A 53 -2.08 7.68 -18.00
CA LEU A 53 -2.73 7.35 -16.73
C LEU A 53 -3.87 6.37 -17.01
N SER A 54 -3.84 5.22 -16.37
CA SER A 54 -4.92 4.25 -16.40
C SER A 54 -5.68 4.31 -15.09
N THR A 55 -6.98 4.58 -15.14
CA THR A 55 -7.87 4.53 -14.00
C THR A 55 -8.82 3.34 -14.14
N ALA A 56 -9.00 2.60 -13.07
CA ALA A 56 -9.94 1.50 -13.02
C ALA A 56 -10.89 1.71 -11.85
N ASN A 57 -12.18 1.78 -12.14
CA ASN A 57 -13.23 1.90 -11.13
C ASN A 57 -13.85 0.52 -10.91
N THR A 58 -13.96 0.11 -9.66
CA THR A 58 -14.65 -1.11 -9.28
C THR A 58 -15.73 -0.76 -8.25
N THR A 59 -16.81 -1.52 -8.28
CA THR A 59 -17.92 -1.34 -7.34
C THR A 59 -17.77 -2.20 -6.09
N THR A 60 -16.85 -3.19 -6.14
CA THR A 60 -16.62 -4.10 -5.03
C THR A 60 -15.15 -4.14 -4.64
N PHE A 61 -14.89 -4.34 -3.35
CA PHE A 61 -13.52 -4.50 -2.84
C PHE A 61 -12.80 -5.74 -3.42
N PRO A 62 -13.44 -6.93 -3.55
CA PRO A 62 -12.80 -8.09 -4.16
C PRO A 62 -12.29 -7.81 -5.58
N ASP A 63 -13.07 -7.09 -6.39
CA ASP A 63 -12.67 -6.73 -7.75
C ASP A 63 -11.50 -5.73 -7.75
N ALA A 64 -11.53 -4.73 -6.86
CA ALA A 64 -10.42 -3.80 -6.67
C ALA A 64 -9.13 -4.53 -6.28
N PHE A 65 -9.23 -5.48 -5.36
CA PHE A 65 -8.11 -6.29 -4.91
C PHE A 65 -7.56 -7.18 -6.04
N MET A 66 -8.42 -7.88 -6.78
CA MET A 66 -7.99 -8.67 -7.94
C MET A 66 -7.31 -7.82 -9.03
N MET A 67 -7.82 -6.61 -9.28
CA MET A 67 -7.19 -5.69 -10.23
C MET A 67 -5.82 -5.24 -9.75
N PHE A 68 -5.70 -4.92 -8.47
CA PHE A 68 -4.42 -4.55 -7.83
C PHE A 68 -3.40 -5.69 -7.93
N GLU A 69 -3.79 -6.93 -7.60
CA GLU A 69 -2.93 -8.11 -7.75
C GLU A 69 -2.47 -8.28 -9.20
N ARG A 70 -3.39 -8.23 -10.18
CA ARG A 70 -3.07 -8.39 -11.61
C ARG A 70 -2.19 -7.27 -12.18
N GLN A 71 -2.32 -6.04 -11.69
CA GLN A 71 -1.47 -4.93 -12.13
C GLN A 71 -0.06 -5.08 -11.57
N ASN A 72 0.09 -5.58 -10.35
CA ASN A 72 1.38 -5.78 -9.69
C ASN A 72 2.13 -7.02 -10.20
N ASP A 73 1.44 -8.04 -10.72
CA ASP A 73 2.08 -9.20 -11.39
C ASP A 73 2.97 -8.81 -12.59
N ARG A 74 2.82 -7.58 -13.10
CA ARG A 74 3.64 -7.02 -14.20
C ARG A 74 4.82 -6.17 -13.71
N GLY A 75 5.01 -6.01 -12.40
CA GLY A 75 6.02 -5.15 -11.79
C GLY A 75 6.85 -5.85 -10.73
N LEU A 76 7.10 -5.15 -9.61
CA LEU A 76 7.72 -5.74 -8.43
C LEU A 76 6.75 -6.74 -7.80
N GLU A 77 7.21 -7.96 -7.59
CA GLU A 77 6.42 -9.02 -6.97
C GLU A 77 6.00 -8.59 -5.56
N ILE A 78 4.68 -8.60 -5.30
CA ILE A 78 4.15 -8.28 -3.97
C ILE A 78 4.55 -9.39 -3.01
N THR A 79 5.11 -9.04 -1.87
CA THR A 79 5.49 -10.01 -0.83
C THR A 79 4.26 -10.74 -0.27
N PHE A 80 4.48 -11.93 0.27
CA PHE A 80 3.40 -12.70 0.89
C PHE A 80 2.73 -11.91 2.03
N SER A 81 3.51 -11.26 2.86
CA SER A 81 3.01 -10.42 3.95
C SER A 81 2.15 -9.24 3.47
N GLU A 82 2.50 -8.62 2.35
CA GLU A 82 1.67 -7.56 1.76
C GLU A 82 0.34 -8.10 1.24
N LYS A 83 0.35 -9.28 0.59
CA LYS A 83 -0.88 -9.96 0.15
C LYS A 83 -1.80 -10.26 1.33
N VAL A 84 -1.26 -10.80 2.42
CA VAL A 84 -2.02 -11.08 3.65
C VAL A 84 -2.55 -9.80 4.27
N LYS A 85 -1.72 -8.74 4.40
CA LYS A 85 -2.15 -7.44 4.92
C LYS A 85 -3.35 -6.89 4.15
N HIS A 86 -3.26 -6.88 2.82
CA HIS A 86 -4.35 -6.39 1.98
C HIS A 86 -5.63 -7.22 2.13
N TYR A 87 -5.50 -8.54 2.27
CA TYR A 87 -6.65 -9.40 2.54
C TYR A 87 -7.33 -9.07 3.88
N ILE A 88 -6.54 -8.84 4.94
CA ILE A 88 -7.05 -8.46 6.26
C ILE A 88 -7.74 -7.09 6.22
N ILE A 89 -7.13 -6.09 5.56
CA ILE A 89 -7.77 -4.78 5.35
C ILE A 89 -9.09 -4.93 4.61
N GLY A 90 -9.10 -5.74 3.55
CA GLY A 90 -10.30 -6.00 2.78
C GLY A 90 -11.42 -6.61 3.59
N LYS A 91 -11.08 -7.55 4.46
CA LYS A 91 -12.04 -8.19 5.35
C LYS A 91 -12.64 -7.20 6.35
N ALA A 92 -11.81 -6.33 6.94
CA ALA A 92 -12.28 -5.25 7.84
C ALA A 92 -13.26 -4.30 7.13
N LEU A 93 -12.94 -3.90 5.91
CA LEU A 93 -13.76 -2.99 5.14
C LEU A 93 -15.08 -3.63 4.64
N HIS A 94 -15.10 -4.94 4.38
CA HIS A 94 -16.31 -5.65 3.94
C HIS A 94 -17.38 -5.72 5.04
N ILE A 95 -16.97 -6.04 6.26
CA ILE A 95 -17.87 -6.08 7.42
C ILE A 95 -18.53 -4.71 7.67
N HIS A 96 -17.81 -3.63 7.41
CA HIS A 96 -18.34 -2.26 7.57
C HIS A 96 -19.36 -1.86 6.49
N ASN A 97 -19.27 -2.47 5.29
CA ASN A 97 -20.18 -2.17 4.18
C ASN A 97 -21.59 -2.76 4.33
N GLU A 98 -21.74 -3.85 5.05
CA GLU A 98 -23.03 -4.51 5.22
C GLU A 98 -23.98 -3.73 6.14
N ASN A 99 -23.48 -2.77 6.90
CA ASN A 99 -24.22 -2.10 7.97
C ASN A 99 -24.53 -0.61 7.72
N VAL A 100 -24.13 0.01 6.59
CA VAL A 100 -24.22 1.48 6.46
C VAL A 100 -24.58 1.93 5.05
N GLU A 101 -25.58 2.82 4.93
CA GLU A 101 -25.94 3.53 3.70
C GLU A 101 -24.91 4.64 3.35
N ASN A 102 -24.68 4.86 2.04
CA ASN A 102 -23.69 5.76 1.45
C ASN A 102 -23.68 7.18 2.04
N SER A 103 -22.67 7.52 2.85
CA SER A 103 -22.38 8.89 3.29
C SER A 103 -20.86 9.18 3.25
N GLU A 104 -20.49 10.48 3.26
CA GLU A 104 -19.07 10.92 3.36
C GLU A 104 -18.37 10.36 4.61
N ASP A 105 -19.11 10.18 5.70
CA ASP A 105 -18.63 9.55 6.94
C ASP A 105 -18.04 8.15 6.73
N ILE A 106 -18.60 7.37 5.80
CA ILE A 106 -18.13 6.01 5.50
C ILE A 106 -16.71 6.04 4.91
N THR A 107 -16.46 7.01 4.03
CA THR A 107 -15.14 7.14 3.38
C THR A 107 -14.07 7.45 4.42
N LEU A 108 -14.36 8.34 5.37
CA LEU A 108 -13.46 8.67 6.47
C LEU A 108 -13.22 7.47 7.39
N GLN A 109 -14.27 6.77 7.81
CA GLN A 109 -14.16 5.55 8.64
C GLN A 109 -13.33 4.45 7.96
N ARG A 110 -13.49 4.24 6.65
CA ARG A 110 -12.67 3.29 5.89
C ARG A 110 -11.19 3.67 5.87
N ILE A 111 -10.90 4.96 5.70
CA ILE A 111 -9.52 5.46 5.76
C ILE A 111 -8.94 5.23 7.14
N GLU A 112 -9.69 5.51 8.21
CA GLU A 112 -9.24 5.30 9.59
C GLU A 112 -8.98 3.82 9.89
N ILE A 113 -9.87 2.92 9.49
CA ILE A 113 -9.67 1.46 9.63
C ILE A 113 -8.42 1.00 8.90
N GLY A 114 -8.27 1.41 7.63
CA GLY A 114 -7.10 1.07 6.83
C GLY A 114 -5.80 1.58 7.44
N ASN A 115 -5.78 2.82 7.92
CA ASN A 115 -4.63 3.43 8.58
C ASN A 115 -4.28 2.73 9.89
N SER A 116 -5.28 2.40 10.73
CA SER A 116 -5.08 1.68 11.98
C SER A 116 -4.45 0.31 11.77
N ILE A 117 -4.94 -0.46 10.77
CA ILE A 117 -4.37 -1.76 10.43
C ILE A 117 -2.94 -1.59 9.89
N ASN A 118 -2.68 -0.62 9.01
CA ASN A 118 -1.36 -0.35 8.46
C ASN A 118 -0.35 0.01 9.56
N GLU A 119 -0.73 0.83 10.51
CA GLU A 119 0.13 1.22 11.64
C GLU A 119 0.48 -0.01 12.50
N LYS A 120 -0.51 -0.79 12.94
CA LYS A 120 -0.29 -2.01 13.72
C LYS A 120 0.59 -3.00 12.96
N TRP A 121 0.32 -3.22 11.67
CA TRP A 121 1.12 -4.10 10.83
C TRP A 121 2.57 -3.66 10.73
N SER A 122 2.82 -2.36 10.53
CA SER A 122 4.17 -1.79 10.47
C SER A 122 4.92 -1.95 11.80
N ASN A 123 4.22 -1.77 12.92
CA ASN A 123 4.78 -1.96 14.25
C ASN A 123 5.16 -3.42 14.50
N ILE A 124 4.31 -4.37 14.08
CA ILE A 124 4.60 -5.81 14.19
C ILE A 124 5.83 -6.17 13.32
N ILE A 125 5.88 -5.71 12.07
CA ILE A 125 7.05 -5.93 11.22
C ILE A 125 8.31 -5.43 11.89
N LYS A 126 8.31 -4.16 12.35
CA LYS A 126 9.47 -3.56 13.01
C LYS A 126 9.91 -4.38 14.20
N LYS A 127 8.97 -4.83 15.03
CA LYS A 127 9.28 -5.63 16.21
C LYS A 127 9.92 -6.97 15.84
N ILE A 128 9.39 -7.65 14.83
CA ILE A 128 9.92 -8.95 14.39
C ILE A 128 11.29 -8.80 13.73
N THR A 129 11.49 -7.78 12.89
CA THR A 129 12.74 -7.61 12.14
C THR A 129 13.86 -6.99 12.97
N ASP A 130 13.53 -6.08 13.88
CA ASP A 130 14.52 -5.30 14.62
C ASP A 130 14.83 -5.93 16.00
N GLU A 131 13.84 -6.53 16.66
CA GLU A 131 13.97 -7.01 18.03
C GLU A 131 14.10 -8.54 18.13
N ALA A 132 13.41 -9.28 17.25
CA ALA A 132 13.38 -10.76 17.32
C ALA A 132 14.39 -11.45 16.37
N ASP A 133 15.25 -10.69 15.70
CA ASP A 133 16.28 -11.18 14.77
C ASP A 133 15.74 -12.05 13.60
N PHE A 134 14.45 -11.90 13.29
CA PHE A 134 13.84 -12.49 12.10
C PHE A 134 14.16 -11.64 10.89
N LYS A 135 15.09 -12.09 10.04
CA LYS A 135 15.52 -11.36 8.84
C LYS A 135 14.43 -11.18 7.77
N ASN A 136 13.36 -11.99 7.84
CA ASN A 136 12.29 -12.00 6.85
C ASN A 136 10.95 -12.18 7.53
N PHE A 137 10.11 -11.15 7.44
CA PHE A 137 8.77 -11.16 8.03
C PHE A 137 7.84 -12.17 7.35
N ASP A 138 7.99 -12.45 6.05
CA ASP A 138 7.20 -13.47 5.36
C ASP A 138 7.40 -14.85 5.99
N ASN A 139 8.64 -15.20 6.33
CA ASN A 139 8.93 -16.47 7.01
C ASN A 139 8.27 -16.53 8.40
N PHE A 140 8.38 -15.45 9.18
CA PHE A 140 7.67 -15.38 10.48
C PHE A 140 6.17 -15.57 10.29
N LEU A 141 5.57 -14.89 9.32
CA LEU A 141 4.14 -14.97 9.06
C LEU A 141 3.71 -16.39 8.66
N ILE A 142 4.50 -17.07 7.83
CA ILE A 142 4.25 -18.48 7.48
C ILE A 142 4.30 -19.38 8.71
N TYR A 143 5.34 -19.25 9.57
CA TYR A 143 5.41 -20.03 10.81
C TYR A 143 4.24 -19.73 11.75
N PHE A 144 3.86 -18.48 11.88
CA PHE A 144 2.69 -18.07 12.66
C PHE A 144 1.41 -18.74 12.13
N LEU A 145 1.14 -18.65 10.83
CA LEU A 145 -0.06 -19.21 10.20
C LEU A 145 -0.11 -20.73 10.37
N ASN A 146 1.01 -21.42 10.12
CA ASN A 146 1.11 -22.86 10.32
C ASN A 146 0.84 -23.28 11.78
N ALA A 147 1.36 -22.51 12.73
CA ALA A 147 1.18 -22.82 14.16
C ALA A 147 -0.26 -22.56 14.63
N VAL A 148 -0.93 -21.55 14.10
CA VAL A 148 -2.28 -21.14 14.53
C VAL A 148 -3.33 -22.01 13.84
N TYR A 149 -3.25 -22.15 12.52
CA TYR A 149 -4.30 -22.80 11.74
C TYR A 149 -4.02 -24.28 11.46
N LYS A 150 -2.80 -24.76 11.78
CA LYS A 150 -2.37 -26.16 11.59
C LYS A 150 -2.55 -26.65 10.15
N ASP A 151 -2.25 -25.80 9.20
CA ASP A 151 -2.33 -26.05 7.77
C ASP A 151 -0.98 -25.76 7.11
N ASP A 152 -0.79 -26.13 5.84
CA ASP A 152 0.48 -25.97 5.13
C ASP A 152 0.53 -24.63 4.37
N PHE A 153 0.93 -23.58 5.07
CA PHE A 153 1.10 -22.25 4.49
C PHE A 153 2.50 -22.09 3.86
N ASN A 154 2.53 -21.52 2.68
CA ASN A 154 3.76 -21.15 1.97
C ASN A 154 3.56 -19.81 1.22
N THR A 155 4.62 -19.26 0.63
CA THR A 155 4.57 -17.96 -0.05
C THR A 155 3.78 -17.97 -1.35
N SER A 156 3.66 -19.13 -2.02
CA SER A 156 3.01 -19.23 -3.34
C SER A 156 1.50 -19.39 -3.25
N ASP A 157 1.00 -20.19 -2.32
CA ASP A 157 -0.44 -20.53 -2.21
C ASP A 157 -1.05 -20.19 -0.84
N GLY A 158 -0.24 -19.79 0.12
CA GLY A 158 -0.65 -19.54 1.50
C GLY A 158 -1.79 -18.53 1.63
N LEU A 159 -1.93 -17.56 0.72
CA LEU A 159 -3.08 -16.66 0.74
C LEU A 159 -4.39 -17.38 0.41
N ASN A 160 -4.39 -18.33 -0.53
CA ASN A 160 -5.59 -19.12 -0.85
C ASN A 160 -5.96 -20.05 0.30
N VAL A 161 -4.95 -20.64 0.96
CA VAL A 161 -5.16 -21.43 2.17
C VAL A 161 -5.79 -20.55 3.26
N LEU A 162 -5.25 -19.34 3.49
CA LEU A 162 -5.77 -18.40 4.49
C LEU A 162 -7.21 -17.96 4.22
N LYS A 163 -7.58 -17.74 2.96
CA LYS A 163 -8.95 -17.38 2.56
C LYS A 163 -9.98 -18.46 2.92
N ASN A 164 -9.56 -19.70 3.04
CA ASN A 164 -10.41 -20.83 3.41
C ASN A 164 -10.45 -21.09 4.94
N GLN A 165 -9.65 -20.36 5.73
CA GLN A 165 -9.66 -20.46 7.19
C GLN A 165 -10.68 -19.51 7.82
N ASP A 166 -11.22 -19.91 8.95
CA ASP A 166 -11.94 -18.97 9.83
C ASP A 166 -10.92 -18.19 10.65
N ILE A 167 -10.58 -16.99 10.18
CA ILE A 167 -9.62 -16.11 10.84
C ILE A 167 -10.26 -15.14 11.85
N GLY A 168 -11.56 -15.26 12.09
CA GLY A 168 -12.30 -14.29 12.89
C GLY A 168 -12.39 -12.90 12.24
N SER A 169 -12.46 -11.84 13.03
CA SER A 169 -12.40 -10.46 12.53
C SER A 169 -10.94 -10.06 12.18
N ALA A 170 -10.80 -8.98 11.41
CA ALA A 170 -9.49 -8.43 11.10
C ALA A 170 -8.74 -7.99 12.36
N GLU A 171 -9.45 -7.42 13.34
CA GLU A 171 -8.91 -6.98 14.61
C GLU A 171 -8.43 -8.17 15.44
N GLU A 172 -9.20 -9.26 15.50
CA GLU A 172 -8.81 -10.50 16.19
C GLU A 172 -7.55 -11.10 15.58
N PHE A 173 -7.47 -11.15 14.24
CA PHE A 173 -6.28 -11.63 13.56
C PHE A 173 -5.05 -10.78 13.89
N ILE A 174 -5.16 -9.45 13.82
CA ILE A 174 -4.06 -8.53 14.13
C ILE A 174 -3.64 -8.66 15.60
N ALA A 175 -4.60 -8.73 16.54
CA ALA A 175 -4.30 -8.89 17.95
C ALA A 175 -3.58 -10.22 18.23
N LEU A 176 -3.98 -11.31 17.57
CA LEU A 176 -3.33 -12.60 17.70
C LEU A 176 -1.90 -12.58 17.14
N LEU A 177 -1.70 -11.94 15.99
CA LEU A 177 -0.38 -11.77 15.37
C LEU A 177 0.55 -10.94 16.26
N GLU A 178 0.04 -9.83 16.81
CA GLU A 178 0.77 -8.96 17.74
C GLU A 178 1.14 -9.69 19.04
N ALA A 179 0.23 -10.47 19.61
CA ALA A 179 0.49 -11.26 20.79
C ALA A 179 1.62 -12.28 20.58
N LYS A 180 1.72 -12.86 19.38
CA LYS A 180 2.79 -13.80 19.02
C LYS A 180 4.11 -13.12 18.64
N ALA A 181 4.07 -11.87 18.20
CA ALA A 181 5.26 -11.05 17.98
C ALA A 181 5.91 -10.59 19.31
N ASN A 182 5.23 -10.77 20.44
CA ASN A 182 5.71 -10.42 21.78
C ASN A 182 6.41 -11.58 22.52
N TRP A 183 6.63 -12.70 21.87
CA TRP A 183 7.34 -13.87 22.44
C TRP A 183 8.81 -13.84 22.01
#